data_80381e1f589882caf8f8f24ba4c37a85
#
_entry.id   80381e1f589882caf8f8f24ba4c37a85
#
_cell.length_a   1.000
_cell.length_b   1.000
_cell.length_c   1.000
_cell.angle_alpha   90.00
_cell.angle_beta   90.00
_cell.angle_gamma   90.00
#
_symmetry.space_group_name_H-M   'P 1'
#
loop_
_entity.id
_entity.type
_entity.pdbx_description
1 polymer ?
#
loop_
_entity_poly.entity_id
_entity_poly.type
_entity_poly.pdbx_seq_one_letter_code
_entity_poly.pdbx_strand_id
1 'polypeptide(L)'
;MNSPFWMTPEITGVRRLPGRATLYPFDTEEAALIGEREASPWWRSLDGQWRFELCPKPEATPTDFSSPHFRDDNWGEITVPGNWTCQGYDRPIYTNVQMPWDRVPPNVPEENPTGLYRTRFSIPRAWKKRRVILHFGGVESCFRVWVDGNEVGIGKDSRLPSEFDITPYLHQSKGDHLLAVQVIRWSDGSFLEDQDHWWMAGLHRDVLLY
;
A
#
# COMPACT_ATOMS: atom_id res chain seq x y z
N MET A 1 -0.58 20.07 -19.19
CA MET A 1 0.09 19.01 -18.41
C MET A 1 -1.00 18.15 -17.80
N ASN A 2 -0.92 16.84 -17.90
CA ASN A 2 -1.92 15.99 -17.25
C ASN A 2 -1.73 16.09 -15.74
N SER A 3 -2.85 16.24 -15.00
CA SER A 3 -2.84 16.23 -13.54
C SER A 3 -2.27 14.92 -13.01
N PRO A 4 -1.53 14.94 -11.89
CA PRO A 4 -0.99 13.71 -11.31
C PRO A 4 -2.14 12.83 -10.78
N PHE A 5 -1.91 11.51 -10.72
CA PHE A 5 -2.97 10.54 -10.39
C PHE A 5 -3.63 10.79 -9.03
N TRP A 6 -2.93 11.36 -8.06
CA TRP A 6 -3.49 11.70 -6.74
C TRP A 6 -4.38 12.95 -6.74
N MET A 7 -4.49 13.64 -7.88
CA MET A 7 -5.41 14.78 -8.12
C MET A 7 -6.26 14.54 -9.37
N THR A 8 -6.51 13.29 -9.74
CA THR A 8 -7.30 12.91 -10.93
C THR A 8 -8.44 12.00 -10.49
N PRO A 9 -9.65 12.53 -10.21
CA PRO A 9 -10.78 11.76 -9.67
C PRO A 9 -11.22 10.57 -10.52
N GLU A 10 -10.99 10.62 -11.83
CA GLU A 10 -11.30 9.54 -12.77
C GLU A 10 -10.40 8.31 -12.56
N ILE A 11 -9.26 8.49 -11.89
CA ILE A 11 -8.36 7.38 -11.55
C ILE A 11 -8.66 6.93 -10.12
N THR A 12 -9.52 5.95 -9.96
CA THR A 12 -9.81 5.32 -8.66
C THR A 12 -8.89 4.12 -8.37
N GLY A 13 -8.23 3.62 -9.39
CA GLY A 13 -7.23 2.55 -9.31
C GLY A 13 -6.70 2.18 -10.69
N VAL A 14 -5.50 1.63 -10.72
CA VAL A 14 -4.87 1.09 -11.95
C VAL A 14 -4.47 -0.35 -11.67
N ARG A 15 -4.94 -1.28 -12.50
CA ARG A 15 -4.70 -2.72 -12.32
C ARG A 15 -5.10 -3.27 -10.95
N ARG A 16 -5.86 -2.51 -10.17
CA ARG A 16 -6.51 -2.94 -8.95
C ARG A 16 -7.62 -3.93 -9.30
N LEU A 17 -7.66 -5.06 -8.62
CA LEU A 17 -8.73 -6.04 -8.78
C LEU A 17 -10.07 -5.46 -8.28
N PRO A 18 -11.21 -5.91 -8.83
CA PRO A 18 -12.51 -5.52 -8.32
C PRO A 18 -12.65 -5.80 -6.82
N GLY A 19 -13.29 -4.88 -6.10
CA GLY A 19 -13.60 -5.07 -4.69
C GLY A 19 -14.48 -6.31 -4.48
N ARG A 20 -14.22 -7.04 -3.40
CA ARG A 20 -14.97 -8.25 -3.03
C ARG A 20 -15.06 -8.40 -1.52
N ALA A 21 -15.95 -9.25 -1.05
CA ALA A 21 -15.94 -9.70 0.33
C ALA A 21 -14.63 -10.45 0.65
N THR A 22 -14.16 -10.33 1.87
CA THR A 22 -12.95 -11.01 2.33
C THR A 22 -13.14 -12.52 2.23
N LEU A 23 -12.26 -13.17 1.48
CA LEU A 23 -12.21 -14.62 1.31
C LEU A 23 -10.74 -15.05 1.32
N TYR A 24 -10.47 -16.13 2.04
CA TYR A 24 -9.15 -16.78 2.05
C TYR A 24 -9.29 -18.19 1.49
N PRO A 25 -8.35 -18.65 0.64
CA PRO A 25 -8.35 -20.02 0.16
C PRO A 25 -7.86 -20.96 1.26
N PHE A 26 -8.47 -22.15 1.34
CA PHE A 26 -8.03 -23.25 2.19
C PHE A 26 -7.83 -24.50 1.34
N ASP A 27 -7.10 -25.47 1.86
CA ASP A 27 -6.82 -26.72 1.17
C ASP A 27 -7.80 -27.83 1.54
N THR A 28 -8.54 -27.69 2.65
CA THR A 28 -9.58 -28.61 3.08
C THR A 28 -10.84 -27.87 3.52
N GLU A 29 -11.97 -28.59 3.49
CA GLU A 29 -13.25 -28.08 3.96
C GLU A 29 -13.24 -27.84 5.48
N GLU A 30 -12.61 -28.74 6.24
CA GLU A 30 -12.49 -28.63 7.68
C GLU A 30 -11.73 -27.35 8.08
N ALA A 31 -10.61 -27.04 7.42
CA ALA A 31 -9.85 -25.83 7.65
C ALA A 31 -10.66 -24.58 7.28
N ALA A 32 -11.42 -24.65 6.19
CA ALA A 32 -12.29 -23.54 5.76
C ALA A 32 -13.43 -23.29 6.76
N LEU A 33 -14.01 -24.34 7.35
CA LEU A 33 -15.07 -24.24 8.37
C LEU A 33 -14.55 -23.65 9.69
N ILE A 34 -13.31 -23.92 10.07
CA ILE A 34 -12.65 -23.30 11.22
C ILE A 34 -12.43 -21.80 10.96
N GLY A 35 -12.05 -21.43 9.73
CA GLY A 35 -11.95 -20.04 9.29
C GLY A 35 -10.71 -19.28 9.78
N GLU A 36 -9.75 -19.94 10.40
CA GLU A 36 -8.48 -19.33 10.83
C GLU A 36 -7.56 -19.17 9.62
N ARG A 37 -7.45 -17.94 9.10
CA ARG A 37 -6.69 -17.64 7.87
C ARG A 37 -5.21 -18.05 7.97
N GLU A 38 -4.63 -17.95 9.16
CA GLU A 38 -3.23 -18.27 9.46
C GLU A 38 -2.92 -19.76 9.30
N ALA A 39 -3.94 -20.60 9.40
CA ALA A 39 -3.82 -22.05 9.18
C ALA A 39 -3.79 -22.42 7.68
N SER A 40 -4.13 -21.48 6.79
CA SER A 40 -4.13 -21.73 5.35
C SER A 40 -2.70 -21.84 4.81
N PRO A 41 -2.38 -22.89 4.00
CA PRO A 41 -1.10 -22.99 3.30
C PRO A 41 -0.97 -21.95 2.17
N TRP A 42 -2.08 -21.27 1.83
CA TRP A 42 -2.18 -20.30 0.74
C TRP A 42 -2.26 -18.83 1.25
N TRP A 43 -1.80 -18.60 2.46
CA TRP A 43 -1.80 -17.28 3.09
C TRP A 43 -0.42 -16.97 3.67
N ARG A 44 0.01 -15.71 3.54
CA ARG A 44 1.21 -15.17 4.18
C ARG A 44 1.03 -13.72 4.56
N SER A 45 1.46 -13.35 5.76
CA SER A 45 1.64 -11.96 6.15
C SER A 45 2.99 -11.43 5.63
N LEU A 46 2.97 -10.19 5.18
CA LEU A 46 4.16 -9.36 4.94
C LEU A 46 4.33 -8.31 6.04
N ASP A 47 3.52 -8.35 7.08
CA ASP A 47 3.59 -7.45 8.23
C ASP A 47 4.95 -7.59 8.94
N GLY A 48 5.36 -6.53 9.64
CA GLY A 48 6.61 -6.50 10.37
C GLY A 48 7.40 -5.22 10.15
N GLN A 49 8.71 -5.28 10.25
CA GLN A 49 9.59 -4.12 10.06
C GLN A 49 9.91 -3.94 8.58
N TRP A 50 9.65 -2.76 8.06
CA TRP A 50 9.95 -2.36 6.68
C TRP A 50 10.93 -1.20 6.67
N ARG A 51 11.75 -1.09 5.62
CA ARG A 51 12.54 0.13 5.37
C ARG A 51 11.60 1.26 4.99
N PHE A 52 11.87 2.45 5.54
CA PHE A 52 10.97 3.61 5.40
C PHE A 52 11.73 4.92 5.25
N GLU A 53 11.23 5.77 4.34
CA GLU A 53 11.67 7.15 4.18
C GLU A 53 10.44 8.05 3.98
N LEU A 54 10.41 9.21 4.64
CA LEU A 54 9.35 10.20 4.46
C LEU A 54 9.84 11.36 3.60
N CYS A 55 9.28 11.48 2.40
CA CYS A 55 9.50 12.62 1.51
C CYS A 55 8.50 13.74 1.79
N PRO A 56 8.89 15.02 1.58
CA PRO A 56 7.98 16.16 1.81
C PRO A 56 6.80 16.22 0.82
N LYS A 57 6.96 15.61 -0.34
CA LYS A 57 5.93 15.57 -1.40
C LYS A 57 6.22 14.44 -2.42
N PRO A 58 5.21 14.03 -3.21
CA PRO A 58 5.37 12.94 -4.17
C PRO A 58 6.49 13.16 -5.20
N GLU A 59 6.68 14.40 -5.64
CA GLU A 59 7.70 14.76 -6.65
C GLU A 59 9.13 14.71 -6.10
N ALA A 60 9.29 14.66 -4.78
CA ALA A 60 10.60 14.48 -4.13
C ALA A 60 11.02 13.02 -4.02
N THR A 61 10.16 12.08 -4.45
CA THR A 61 10.49 10.66 -4.48
C THR A 61 11.64 10.37 -5.43
N PRO A 62 12.72 9.68 -5.00
CA PRO A 62 13.76 9.21 -5.92
C PRO A 62 13.16 8.33 -7.00
N THR A 63 13.48 8.60 -8.27
CA THR A 63 12.85 7.92 -9.41
C THR A 63 13.13 6.42 -9.48
N ASP A 64 14.21 5.97 -8.85
CA ASP A 64 14.68 4.59 -8.84
C ASP A 64 14.46 3.88 -7.48
N PHE A 65 13.74 4.50 -6.53
CA PHE A 65 13.55 3.92 -5.19
C PHE A 65 12.91 2.52 -5.22
N SER A 66 12.14 2.20 -6.26
CA SER A 66 11.52 0.89 -6.46
C SER A 66 12.46 -0.17 -7.03
N SER A 67 13.67 0.23 -7.48
CA SER A 67 14.65 -0.69 -8.05
C SER A 67 15.24 -1.63 -6.99
N PRO A 68 15.43 -2.93 -7.30
CA PRO A 68 16.16 -3.84 -6.42
C PRO A 68 17.62 -3.42 -6.13
N HIS A 69 18.19 -2.54 -6.95
CA HIS A 69 19.57 -2.03 -6.82
C HIS A 69 19.66 -0.70 -6.09
N PHE A 70 18.53 -0.07 -5.78
CA PHE A 70 18.51 1.15 -4.97
C PHE A 70 19.03 0.87 -3.56
N ARG A 71 19.89 1.75 -3.05
CA ARG A 71 20.46 1.64 -1.71
C ARG A 71 19.59 2.40 -0.71
N ASP A 72 18.98 1.66 0.20
CA ASP A 72 18.15 2.18 1.29
C ASP A 72 18.82 2.05 2.67
N ASP A 73 20.15 1.94 2.69
CA ASP A 73 20.95 1.73 3.92
C ASP A 73 20.72 2.84 4.96
N ASN A 74 20.45 4.06 4.49
CA ASN A 74 20.22 5.24 5.35
C ASN A 74 18.75 5.45 5.73
N TRP A 75 17.84 4.64 5.21
CA TRP A 75 16.42 4.73 5.56
C TRP A 75 16.16 4.25 6.98
N GLY A 76 15.14 4.82 7.61
CA GLY A 76 14.63 4.30 8.87
C GLY A 76 13.91 2.96 8.73
N GLU A 77 13.34 2.52 9.83
CA GLU A 77 12.45 1.37 9.88
C GLU A 77 11.08 1.78 10.40
N ILE A 78 10.04 1.10 9.93
CA ILE A 78 8.67 1.33 10.34
C ILE A 78 7.93 0.00 10.52
N THR A 79 7.06 -0.07 11.51
CA THR A 79 6.20 -1.23 11.70
C THR A 79 4.99 -1.17 10.77
N VAL A 80 4.77 -2.23 10.02
CA VAL A 80 3.58 -2.47 9.20
C VAL A 80 2.81 -3.66 9.80
N PRO A 81 1.49 -3.55 10.01
CA PRO A 81 0.65 -2.38 9.78
C PRO A 81 0.89 -1.26 10.80
N GLY A 82 0.67 -0.03 10.36
CA GLY A 82 0.74 1.13 11.22
C GLY A 82 0.70 2.46 10.47
N ASN A 83 0.22 3.48 11.15
CA ASN A 83 0.30 4.84 10.64
C ASN A 83 1.69 5.42 10.96
N TRP A 84 2.35 6.04 9.98
CA TRP A 84 3.64 6.68 10.23
C TRP A 84 3.53 7.87 11.21
N THR A 85 2.37 8.53 11.23
CA THR A 85 2.07 9.63 12.14
C THR A 85 2.07 9.23 13.62
N CYS A 86 1.95 7.92 13.91
CA CYS A 86 2.04 7.35 15.26
C CYS A 86 3.42 6.73 15.56
N GLN A 87 4.36 6.78 14.61
CA GLN A 87 5.67 6.14 14.71
C GLN A 87 6.83 7.15 14.62
N GLY A 88 6.56 8.43 14.92
CA GLY A 88 7.60 9.46 14.98
C GLY A 88 7.84 10.20 13.67
N TYR A 89 7.08 9.91 12.61
CA TYR A 89 7.14 10.61 11.35
C TYR A 89 5.90 11.47 11.16
N ASP A 90 6.08 12.77 10.80
CA ASP A 90 4.97 13.71 10.64
C ASP A 90 4.08 13.78 11.93
N ARG A 91 2.83 14.17 11.81
CA ARG A 91 1.90 14.31 12.93
C ARG A 91 0.47 13.92 12.54
N PRO A 92 -0.32 13.32 13.44
CA PRO A 92 -1.74 13.17 13.26
C PRO A 92 -2.41 14.56 13.31
N ILE A 93 -3.48 14.74 12.55
CA ILE A 93 -4.27 15.97 12.52
C ILE A 93 -5.71 15.59 12.83
N TYR A 94 -6.37 16.38 13.66
CA TYR A 94 -7.80 16.27 13.89
C TYR A 94 -8.50 17.56 13.48
N THR A 95 -9.43 17.43 12.57
CA THR A 95 -10.34 18.49 12.14
C THR A 95 -11.71 17.87 12.00
N ASN A 96 -12.69 18.34 12.77
CA ASN A 96 -14.07 17.93 12.59
C ASN A 96 -14.70 18.76 11.47
N VAL A 97 -15.35 18.16 10.50
CA VAL A 97 -16.10 18.76 9.38
C VAL A 97 -15.36 19.80 8.53
N GLN A 98 -14.08 20.00 8.74
CA GLN A 98 -13.26 20.92 7.96
C GLN A 98 -12.02 20.24 7.41
N MET A 99 -11.71 20.48 6.15
CA MET A 99 -10.44 20.03 5.60
C MET A 99 -9.28 20.75 6.31
N PRO A 100 -8.16 20.04 6.60
CA PRO A 100 -7.00 20.65 7.26
C PRO A 100 -6.22 21.63 6.35
N TRP A 101 -6.76 21.97 5.20
CA TRP A 101 -6.21 22.94 4.24
C TRP A 101 -7.31 23.67 3.48
N ASP A 102 -6.96 24.84 2.93
CA ASP A 102 -7.84 25.64 2.09
C ASP A 102 -7.51 25.40 0.59
N ARG A 103 -8.11 24.39 0.00
CA ARG A 103 -7.99 24.04 -1.43
C ARG A 103 -9.34 23.59 -1.98
N VAL A 104 -9.54 23.78 -3.27
CA VAL A 104 -10.73 23.33 -4.00
C VAL A 104 -10.43 21.97 -4.65
N PRO A 105 -11.31 20.96 -4.47
CA PRO A 105 -11.15 19.67 -5.14
C PRO A 105 -10.91 19.83 -6.65
N PRO A 106 -10.03 19.02 -7.27
CA PRO A 106 -9.29 17.90 -6.69
C PRO A 106 -7.90 18.29 -6.13
N ASN A 107 -7.62 19.58 -5.98
CA ASN A 107 -6.30 20.10 -5.65
C ASN A 107 -5.98 19.90 -4.16
N VAL A 108 -4.91 19.18 -3.87
CA VAL A 108 -4.37 19.00 -2.53
C VAL A 108 -3.21 19.96 -2.25
N PRO A 109 -2.77 20.09 -0.97
CA PRO A 109 -1.62 20.93 -0.65
C PRO A 109 -0.35 20.54 -1.43
N GLU A 110 0.51 21.52 -1.67
CA GLU A 110 1.83 21.27 -2.25
C GLU A 110 2.74 20.50 -1.29
N GLU A 111 2.67 20.81 0.00
CA GLU A 111 3.25 19.99 1.07
C GLU A 111 2.34 18.77 1.27
N ASN A 112 2.80 17.65 0.77
CA ASN A 112 2.03 16.41 0.74
C ASN A 112 2.93 15.24 1.14
N PRO A 113 3.10 15.00 2.45
CA PRO A 113 4.00 13.96 2.95
C PRO A 113 3.78 12.64 2.25
N THR A 114 4.87 12.04 1.82
CA THR A 114 4.85 10.83 1.00
C THR A 114 5.79 9.79 1.59
N GLY A 115 5.21 8.70 2.10
CA GLY A 115 5.94 7.58 2.68
C GLY A 115 6.40 6.59 1.62
N LEU A 116 7.70 6.28 1.64
CA LEU A 116 8.29 5.26 0.80
C LEU A 116 8.60 4.04 1.66
N TYR A 117 8.02 2.92 1.30
CA TYR A 117 8.13 1.66 2.01
C TYR A 117 8.85 0.63 1.15
N ARG A 118 9.72 -0.17 1.75
CA ARG A 118 10.40 -1.27 1.06
C ARG A 118 10.52 -2.48 1.98
N THR A 119 10.20 -3.66 1.46
CA THR A 119 10.44 -4.94 2.13
C THR A 119 10.76 -6.03 1.13
N ARG A 120 11.32 -7.14 1.61
CA ARG A 120 11.56 -8.32 0.79
C ARG A 120 10.64 -9.46 1.20
N PHE A 121 10.24 -10.24 0.21
CA PHE A 121 9.38 -11.40 0.42
C PHE A 121 9.77 -12.53 -0.51
N SER A 122 9.45 -13.74 -0.11
CA SER A 122 9.63 -14.94 -0.94
C SER A 122 8.31 -15.68 -1.13
N ILE A 123 8.19 -16.34 -2.27
CA ILE A 123 7.03 -17.16 -2.59
C ILE A 123 7.32 -18.63 -2.26
N PRO A 124 6.47 -19.31 -1.47
CA PRO A 124 6.63 -20.72 -1.20
C PRO A 124 6.67 -21.56 -2.49
N ARG A 125 7.51 -22.58 -2.53
CA ARG A 125 7.61 -23.47 -3.70
C ARG A 125 6.28 -24.13 -4.06
N ALA A 126 5.43 -24.39 -3.06
CA ALA A 126 4.09 -24.94 -3.24
C ALA A 126 3.14 -24.01 -4.04
N TRP A 127 3.44 -22.71 -4.09
CA TRP A 127 2.64 -21.72 -4.84
C TRP A 127 3.03 -21.62 -6.32
N LYS A 128 4.01 -22.40 -6.77
CA LYS A 128 4.44 -22.44 -8.17
C LYS A 128 3.24 -22.74 -9.07
N LYS A 129 3.09 -21.96 -10.14
CA LYS A 129 1.96 -22.03 -11.11
C LYS A 129 0.60 -21.62 -10.52
N ARG A 130 0.55 -21.06 -9.33
CA ARG A 130 -0.65 -20.47 -8.78
C ARG A 130 -0.70 -18.98 -9.06
N ARG A 131 -1.89 -18.43 -9.04
CA ARG A 131 -2.10 -16.99 -9.01
C ARG A 131 -1.72 -16.48 -7.62
N VAL A 132 -1.00 -15.37 -7.56
CA VAL A 132 -0.58 -14.75 -6.31
C VAL A 132 -1.16 -13.35 -6.25
N ILE A 133 -1.94 -13.10 -5.22
CA ILE A 133 -2.58 -11.81 -4.97
C ILE A 133 -1.83 -11.11 -3.84
N LEU A 134 -1.45 -9.86 -4.08
CA LEU A 134 -0.98 -8.93 -3.06
C LEU A 134 -2.16 -8.11 -2.56
N HIS A 135 -2.41 -8.18 -1.27
CA HIS A 135 -3.53 -7.54 -0.60
C HIS A 135 -3.01 -6.47 0.37
N PHE A 136 -3.56 -5.28 0.27
CA PHE A 136 -3.43 -4.22 1.24
C PHE A 136 -4.78 -4.04 1.91
N GLY A 137 -4.87 -4.29 3.21
CA GLY A 137 -6.12 -4.19 3.96
C GLY A 137 -6.64 -2.76 4.15
N GLY A 138 -5.73 -1.78 4.09
CA GLY A 138 -6.05 -0.35 4.13
C GLY A 138 -4.80 0.51 4.02
N VAL A 139 -4.85 1.52 3.16
CA VAL A 139 -3.75 2.46 2.89
C VAL A 139 -4.30 3.87 2.79
N GLU A 140 -3.88 4.76 3.65
CA GLU A 140 -4.35 6.16 3.65
C GLU A 140 -3.29 7.08 3.01
N SER A 141 -3.63 7.86 1.96
CA SER A 141 -4.90 7.96 1.23
C SER A 141 -4.86 7.30 -0.13
N CYS A 142 -3.75 7.42 -0.89
CA CYS A 142 -3.55 6.74 -2.16
C CYS A 142 -2.11 6.24 -2.27
N PHE A 143 -1.91 5.24 -3.10
CA PHE A 143 -0.60 4.60 -3.17
C PHE A 143 -0.31 3.98 -4.52
N ARG A 144 0.96 3.75 -4.77
CA ARG A 144 1.51 3.10 -5.95
C ARG A 144 2.42 1.97 -5.53
N VAL A 145 2.39 0.86 -6.26
CA VAL A 145 3.04 -0.41 -5.88
C VAL A 145 3.97 -0.89 -6.97
N TRP A 146 5.13 -1.42 -6.58
CA TRP A 146 6.10 -2.07 -7.47
C TRP A 146 6.56 -3.41 -6.88
N VAL A 147 6.79 -4.38 -7.77
CA VAL A 147 7.48 -5.63 -7.46
C VAL A 147 8.72 -5.71 -8.35
N ASP A 148 9.90 -5.86 -7.76
CA ASP A 148 11.20 -5.91 -8.45
C ASP A 148 11.40 -4.76 -9.45
N GLY A 149 10.98 -3.54 -9.09
CA GLY A 149 11.07 -2.35 -9.94
C GLY A 149 9.99 -2.21 -11.01
N ASN A 150 9.15 -3.22 -11.19
CA ASN A 150 8.03 -3.17 -12.13
C ASN A 150 6.77 -2.63 -11.46
N GLU A 151 6.17 -1.59 -12.04
CA GLU A 151 4.94 -1.03 -11.52
C GLU A 151 3.77 -2.01 -11.62
N VAL A 152 3.24 -2.37 -10.47
CA VAL A 152 2.09 -3.27 -10.33
C VAL A 152 0.78 -2.52 -10.51
N GLY A 153 0.60 -1.40 -9.81
CA GLY A 153 -0.64 -0.65 -9.90
C GLY A 153 -0.75 0.52 -8.92
N ILE A 154 -1.95 1.09 -8.90
CA ILE A 154 -2.34 2.22 -8.04
C ILE A 154 -3.61 1.86 -7.31
N GLY A 155 -3.69 2.19 -6.02
CA GLY A 155 -4.89 2.14 -5.21
C GLY A 155 -5.24 3.52 -4.66
N LYS A 156 -6.52 3.81 -4.62
CA LYS A 156 -7.15 4.87 -3.84
C LYS A 156 -8.28 4.27 -3.02
N ASP A 157 -8.70 4.92 -1.99
CA ASP A 157 -9.61 4.46 -0.97
C ASP A 157 -8.87 4.03 0.29
N SER A 158 -8.97 4.86 1.32
CA SER A 158 -8.24 4.66 2.56
C SER A 158 -8.77 3.50 3.41
N ARG A 159 -10.02 3.09 3.21
CA ARG A 159 -10.73 2.23 4.17
C ARG A 159 -11.00 0.82 3.67
N LEU A 160 -11.08 0.64 2.35
CA LEU A 160 -11.33 -0.67 1.75
C LEU A 160 -10.04 -1.33 1.28
N PRO A 161 -10.01 -2.66 1.22
CA PRO A 161 -8.87 -3.39 0.70
C PRO A 161 -8.58 -3.08 -0.77
N SER A 162 -7.30 -3.08 -1.10
CA SER A 162 -6.83 -3.02 -2.48
C SER A 162 -6.02 -4.26 -2.81
N GLU A 163 -6.37 -4.93 -3.90
CA GLU A 163 -5.77 -6.19 -4.31
C GLU A 163 -5.15 -6.08 -5.71
N PHE A 164 -4.00 -6.73 -5.88
CA PHE A 164 -3.27 -6.74 -7.14
C PHE A 164 -2.79 -8.14 -7.48
N ASP A 165 -2.97 -8.56 -8.73
CA ASP A 165 -2.37 -9.79 -9.23
C ASP A 165 -0.89 -9.54 -9.53
N ILE A 166 -0.02 -10.09 -8.69
CA ILE A 166 1.43 -9.95 -8.85
C ILE A 166 2.07 -11.13 -9.58
N THR A 167 1.29 -12.13 -9.97
CA THR A 167 1.79 -13.33 -10.67
C THR A 167 2.71 -13.03 -11.86
N PRO A 168 2.39 -12.05 -12.75
CA PRO A 168 3.24 -11.73 -13.89
C PRO A 168 4.63 -11.21 -13.53
N TYR A 169 4.78 -10.65 -12.33
CA TYR A 169 6.04 -10.04 -11.87
C TYR A 169 6.97 -11.03 -11.16
N LEU A 170 6.45 -12.19 -10.77
CA LEU A 170 7.19 -13.20 -10.00
C LEU A 170 8.04 -14.15 -10.86
N HIS A 171 7.84 -14.15 -12.18
CA HIS A 171 8.51 -15.11 -13.07
C HIS A 171 9.97 -14.75 -13.41
N GLN A 172 10.39 -13.53 -13.12
CA GLN A 172 11.70 -13.00 -13.51
C GLN A 172 12.76 -13.14 -12.41
N SER A 173 12.38 -13.44 -11.18
CA SER A 173 13.28 -13.54 -10.05
C SER A 173 13.49 -14.99 -9.60
N LYS A 174 14.72 -15.31 -9.17
CA LYS A 174 15.12 -16.61 -8.63
C LYS A 174 15.38 -16.57 -7.12
N GLY A 175 14.77 -15.69 -6.39
CA GLY A 175 15.04 -15.51 -4.96
C GLY A 175 13.94 -14.70 -4.30
N ASP A 176 14.35 -13.86 -3.35
CA ASP A 176 13.46 -12.92 -2.70
C ASP A 176 13.11 -11.77 -3.63
N HIS A 177 11.85 -11.41 -3.65
CA HIS A 177 11.31 -10.28 -4.38
C HIS A 177 11.38 -9.02 -3.52
N LEU A 178 11.55 -7.88 -4.16
CA LEU A 178 11.39 -6.57 -3.53
C LEU A 178 9.96 -6.07 -3.74
N LEU A 179 9.28 -5.73 -2.65
CA LEU A 179 8.06 -4.94 -2.66
C LEU A 179 8.42 -3.49 -2.30
N ALA A 180 8.05 -2.55 -3.16
CA ALA A 180 8.16 -1.13 -2.91
C ALA A 180 6.78 -0.47 -3.01
N VAL A 181 6.48 0.45 -2.08
CA VAL A 181 5.20 1.15 -2.03
C VAL A 181 5.47 2.63 -1.77
N GLN A 182 4.85 3.48 -2.58
CA GLN A 182 4.76 4.92 -2.36
C GLN A 182 3.36 5.23 -1.84
N VAL A 183 3.24 5.77 -0.64
CA VAL A 183 1.97 6.18 -0.04
C VAL A 183 1.93 7.69 0.04
N ILE A 184 0.92 8.30 -0.55
CA ILE A 184 0.72 9.76 -0.61
C ILE A 184 -0.37 10.13 0.39
N ARG A 185 -0.06 11.04 1.32
CA ARG A 185 -0.94 11.40 2.41
C ARG A 185 -2.26 12.01 1.94
N TRP A 186 -2.18 12.95 0.99
CA TRP A 186 -3.33 13.68 0.52
C TRP A 186 -3.62 13.40 -0.95
N SER A 187 -4.86 13.07 -1.24
CA SER A 187 -5.35 12.86 -2.60
C SER A 187 -6.72 13.51 -2.79
N ASP A 188 -7.19 13.53 -4.02
CA ASP A 188 -8.56 13.91 -4.32
C ASP A 188 -9.60 13.10 -3.52
N GLY A 189 -9.28 11.83 -3.20
CA GLY A 189 -10.10 10.99 -2.32
C GLY A 189 -10.24 11.54 -0.91
N SER A 190 -9.25 12.28 -0.40
CA SER A 190 -9.29 12.86 0.94
C SER A 190 -10.50 13.77 1.15
N PHE A 191 -10.98 14.46 0.10
CA PHE A 191 -12.18 15.30 0.19
C PHE A 191 -13.48 14.51 0.38
N LEU A 192 -13.49 13.23 0.00
CA LEU A 192 -14.65 12.34 0.14
C LEU A 192 -14.57 11.49 1.41
N GLU A 193 -13.38 11.33 1.95
CA GLU A 193 -13.08 10.46 3.10
C GLU A 193 -13.07 11.21 4.43
N ASP A 194 -13.41 12.51 4.41
CA ASP A 194 -13.53 13.31 5.63
C ASP A 194 -14.65 12.75 6.51
N GLN A 195 -14.25 12.31 7.70
CA GLN A 195 -15.11 11.75 8.73
C GLN A 195 -14.71 12.36 10.07
N ASP A 196 -15.53 12.22 11.09
CA ASP A 196 -15.17 12.65 12.44
C ASP A 196 -14.13 11.70 13.06
N HIS A 197 -12.94 11.70 12.51
CA HIS A 197 -11.79 10.93 12.97
C HIS A 197 -10.47 11.63 12.63
N TRP A 198 -9.38 11.14 13.20
CA TRP A 198 -8.05 11.65 12.93
C TRP A 198 -7.60 11.39 11.50
N TRP A 199 -6.98 12.40 10.88
CA TRP A 199 -6.22 12.25 9.64
C TRP A 199 -4.87 11.60 9.97
N MET A 200 -4.73 10.38 9.52
CA MET A 200 -3.50 9.61 9.67
C MET A 200 -2.79 9.49 8.32
N ALA A 201 -1.89 8.56 8.19
CA ALA A 201 -1.32 8.14 6.91
C ALA A 201 -0.48 6.86 7.09
N GLY A 202 -0.44 6.04 6.07
CA GLY A 202 0.39 4.84 6.04
C GLY A 202 -0.34 3.57 5.65
N LEU A 203 0.37 2.46 5.79
CA LEU A 203 -0.14 1.09 5.63
C LEU A 203 -0.77 0.66 6.97
N HIS A 204 -2.01 1.07 7.23
CA HIS A 204 -2.61 0.97 8.55
C HIS A 204 -3.32 -0.37 8.83
N ARG A 205 -3.40 -1.25 7.84
CA ARG A 205 -3.89 -2.64 7.98
C ARG A 205 -2.95 -3.61 7.30
N ASP A 206 -3.16 -4.90 7.54
CA ASP A 206 -2.33 -6.01 7.09
C ASP A 206 -1.96 -5.92 5.61
N VAL A 207 -0.73 -6.31 5.30
CA VAL A 207 -0.26 -6.55 3.94
C VAL A 207 -0.04 -8.04 3.77
N LEU A 208 -0.77 -8.64 2.85
CA LEU A 208 -0.86 -10.10 2.74
C LEU A 208 -0.56 -10.59 1.32
N LEU A 209 -0.14 -11.86 1.24
CA LEU A 209 -0.12 -12.65 0.01
C LEU A 209 -1.07 -13.85 0.15
N TYR A 210 -1.78 -14.16 -0.91
CA TYR A 210 -2.56 -15.40 -1.04
C TYR A 210 -2.83 -15.78 -2.49
#